data_1bdcca84ef313ae6a634d73a38ecff53
#
_entry.id   1bdcca84ef313ae6a634d73a38ecff53
#
_cell.length_a   1.000
_cell.length_b   1.000
_cell.length_c   1.000
_cell.angle_alpha   90.00
_cell.angle_beta   90.00
_cell.angle_gamma   90.00
#
_symmetry.space_group_name_H-M   'P 1'
#
loop_
_entity.id
_entity.type
_entity.pdbx_description
1 polymer ?
#
loop_
_entity_poly.entity_id
_entity_poly.type
_entity_poly.pdbx_seq_one_letter_code
_entity_poly.pdbx_strand_id
1 'polypeptide(L)'
;MAIPGLVLGLAYIFFFNHPNNPLNFIYGTMAILVICTITHFYTVSHLTALTSLKQIDNEFEHVSSSLKQPFYKTFFRVTVPISLPAIFEIGIYFFVNAMTTVSAVVFLYSSKTNLASVAVLNMDDAGDIAPAAAMGMMIFYTNAAVRIVYVIVTKKILVRFQKWRTKTI
;
A
#
# COMPACT_ATOMS: atom_id res chain seq x y z
N MET A 1 0.85 2.66 15.18
CA MET A 1 1.48 1.37 14.86
C MET A 1 1.67 0.61 16.16
N ALA A 2 1.12 -0.58 16.27
CA ALA A 2 1.19 -1.35 17.51
C ALA A 2 2.44 -2.24 17.60
N ILE A 3 3.06 -2.61 16.46
CA ILE A 3 4.19 -3.55 16.41
C ILE A 3 5.36 -2.92 15.65
N PRO A 4 6.58 -2.87 16.24
CA PRO A 4 7.78 -2.46 15.52
C PRO A 4 8.09 -3.38 14.33
N GLY A 5 8.56 -2.82 13.21
CA GLY A 5 8.84 -3.58 11.99
C GLY A 5 9.81 -4.73 12.19
N LEU A 6 10.88 -4.53 12.97
CA LEU A 6 11.87 -5.57 13.29
C LEU A 6 11.22 -6.77 14.00
N VAL A 7 10.34 -6.51 14.97
CA VAL A 7 9.64 -7.57 15.72
C VAL A 7 8.72 -8.35 14.78
N LEU A 8 8.04 -7.65 13.88
CA LEU A 8 7.18 -8.29 12.89
C LEU A 8 8.00 -9.18 11.94
N GLY A 9 9.12 -8.68 11.42
CA GLY A 9 10.02 -9.46 10.56
C GLY A 9 10.53 -10.73 11.24
N LEU A 10 10.98 -10.64 12.49
CA LEU A 10 11.40 -11.79 13.29
C LEU A 10 10.26 -12.81 13.50
N ALA A 11 9.07 -12.35 13.84
CA ALA A 11 7.91 -13.22 14.01
C ALA A 11 7.58 -14.01 12.73
N TYR A 12 7.71 -13.33 11.57
CA TYR A 12 7.51 -13.98 10.26
C TYR A 12 8.57 -15.05 9.98
N ILE A 13 9.85 -14.84 10.33
CA ILE A 13 10.88 -15.87 10.21
C ILE A 13 10.52 -17.08 11.06
N PHE A 14 10.29 -16.88 12.35
CA PHE A 14 10.00 -17.99 13.25
C PHE A 14 8.77 -18.78 12.83
N PHE A 15 7.76 -18.13 12.29
CA PHE A 15 6.56 -18.79 11.83
C PHE A 15 6.76 -19.51 10.49
N PHE A 16 7.24 -18.81 9.45
CA PHE A 16 7.30 -19.35 8.09
C PHE A 16 8.52 -20.25 7.83
N ASN A 17 9.63 -20.07 8.55
CA ASN A 17 10.83 -20.91 8.38
C ASN A 17 10.77 -22.21 9.20
N HIS A 18 9.66 -22.49 9.89
CA HIS A 18 9.52 -23.71 10.66
C HIS A 18 9.28 -24.92 9.74
N PRO A 19 10.06 -26.04 9.85
CA PRO A 19 9.97 -27.19 8.93
C PRO A 19 8.60 -27.86 8.88
N ASN A 20 7.86 -27.87 9.99
CA ASN A 20 6.53 -28.47 10.10
C ASN A 20 5.40 -27.54 9.66
N ASN A 21 5.71 -26.34 9.19
CA ASN A 21 4.69 -25.39 8.75
C ASN A 21 4.32 -25.65 7.28
N PRO A 22 3.05 -25.91 6.95
CA PRO A 22 2.62 -26.11 5.57
C PRO A 22 2.84 -24.88 4.68
N LEU A 23 3.01 -23.69 5.27
CA LEU A 23 3.26 -22.44 4.55
C LEU A 23 4.77 -22.13 4.37
N ASN A 24 5.66 -23.06 4.72
CA ASN A 24 7.11 -22.87 4.56
C ASN A 24 7.50 -22.54 3.11
N PHE A 25 6.74 -23.04 2.10
CA PHE A 25 6.99 -22.75 0.69
C PHE A 25 6.95 -21.25 0.32
N ILE A 26 6.33 -20.41 1.15
CA ILE A 26 6.27 -18.96 0.95
C ILE A 26 7.55 -18.28 1.44
N TYR A 27 8.28 -18.92 2.36
CA TYR A 27 9.53 -18.39 2.89
C TYR A 27 10.60 -18.22 1.79
N GLY A 28 11.31 -17.08 1.80
CA GLY A 28 12.32 -16.75 0.78
C GLY A 28 11.75 -16.32 -0.58
N THR A 29 10.43 -16.16 -0.71
CA THR A 29 9.77 -15.66 -1.92
C THR A 29 9.39 -14.17 -1.79
N MET A 30 9.11 -13.51 -2.93
CA MET A 30 8.54 -12.15 -2.92
C MET A 30 7.20 -12.08 -2.16
N ALA A 31 6.44 -13.18 -2.12
CA ALA A 31 5.13 -13.19 -1.49
C ALA A 31 5.21 -12.86 0.02
N ILE A 32 6.18 -13.39 0.74
CA ILE A 32 6.33 -13.11 2.18
C ILE A 32 6.68 -11.63 2.43
N LEU A 33 7.50 -11.03 1.56
CA LEU A 33 7.87 -9.61 1.65
C LEU A 33 6.64 -8.71 1.44
N VAL A 34 5.80 -9.04 0.46
CA VAL A 34 4.55 -8.32 0.19
C VAL A 34 3.58 -8.46 1.36
N ILE A 35 3.37 -9.67 1.87
CA ILE A 35 2.47 -9.93 3.01
C ILE A 35 2.96 -9.17 4.25
N CYS A 36 4.26 -9.23 4.55
CA CYS A 36 4.85 -8.53 5.68
C CYS A 36 4.68 -7.02 5.56
N THR A 37 4.94 -6.45 4.37
CA THR A 37 4.77 -5.01 4.11
C THR A 37 3.31 -4.58 4.25
N ILE A 38 2.37 -5.34 3.69
CA ILE A 38 0.93 -5.04 3.82
C ILE A 38 0.53 -5.08 5.31
N THR A 39 0.93 -6.10 6.04
CA THR A 39 0.59 -6.25 7.47
C THR A 39 1.18 -5.11 8.29
N HIS A 40 2.43 -4.71 8.00
CA HIS A 40 3.10 -3.63 8.73
C HIS A 40 2.41 -2.28 8.53
N PHE A 41 1.99 -1.96 7.31
CA PHE A 41 1.35 -0.69 6.97
C PHE A 41 -0.19 -0.73 6.95
N TYR A 42 -0.79 -1.86 7.35
CA TYR A 42 -2.25 -2.07 7.31
C TYR A 42 -3.03 -1.00 8.06
N THR A 43 -2.58 -0.59 9.24
CA THR A 43 -3.34 0.32 10.13
C THR A 43 -3.67 1.64 9.45
N VAL A 44 -2.69 2.28 8.80
CA VAL A 44 -2.90 3.57 8.12
C VAL A 44 -3.83 3.39 6.94
N SER A 45 -3.62 2.35 6.13
CA SER A 45 -4.46 2.05 4.97
C SER A 45 -5.91 1.77 5.37
N HIS A 46 -6.10 1.02 6.47
CA HIS A 46 -7.43 0.73 7.01
C HIS A 46 -8.13 1.99 7.52
N LEU A 47 -7.43 2.85 8.26
CA LEU A 47 -7.99 4.11 8.74
C LEU A 47 -8.36 5.05 7.59
N THR A 48 -7.54 5.13 6.54
CA THR A 48 -7.84 5.91 5.33
C THR A 48 -9.10 5.39 4.65
N ALA A 49 -9.24 4.07 4.49
CA ALA A 49 -10.43 3.46 3.94
C ALA A 49 -11.68 3.74 4.78
N LEU A 50 -11.60 3.55 6.11
CA LEU A 50 -12.71 3.84 7.02
C LEU A 50 -13.13 5.31 6.99
N THR A 51 -12.18 6.23 6.98
CA THR A 51 -12.46 7.67 6.92
C THR A 51 -13.16 8.03 5.61
N SER A 52 -12.70 7.47 4.49
CA SER A 52 -13.33 7.69 3.19
C SER A 52 -14.77 7.14 3.16
N LEU A 53 -14.99 5.94 3.70
CA LEU A 53 -16.33 5.36 3.74
C LEU A 53 -17.29 6.15 4.65
N LYS A 54 -16.81 6.65 5.79
CA LYS A 54 -17.60 7.48 6.71
C LYS A 54 -17.97 8.87 6.14
N GLN A 55 -17.27 9.33 5.11
CA GLN A 55 -17.58 10.59 4.42
C GLN A 55 -18.69 10.44 3.37
N ILE A 56 -19.08 9.20 3.06
CA ILE A 56 -20.18 8.94 2.15
C ILE A 56 -21.49 9.15 2.92
N ASP A 57 -22.39 9.92 2.31
CA ASP A 57 -23.69 10.21 2.91
C ASP A 57 -24.54 8.94 3.02
N ASN A 58 -25.11 8.70 4.19
CA ASN A 58 -25.99 7.56 4.44
C ASN A 58 -27.27 7.59 3.59
N GLU A 59 -27.63 8.75 3.03
CA GLU A 59 -28.77 8.88 2.13
C GLU A 59 -28.66 7.92 0.92
N PHE A 60 -27.45 7.65 0.43
CA PHE A 60 -27.25 6.70 -0.67
C PHE A 60 -27.71 5.29 -0.33
N GLU A 61 -27.51 4.87 0.92
CA GLU A 61 -27.97 3.55 1.40
C GLU A 61 -29.49 3.53 1.59
N HIS A 62 -30.06 4.61 2.14
CA HIS A 62 -31.51 4.74 2.31
C HIS A 62 -32.26 4.76 0.98
N VAL A 63 -31.76 5.49 -0.01
CA VAL A 63 -32.33 5.52 -1.36
C VAL A 63 -32.22 4.13 -2.02
N SER A 64 -31.08 3.47 -1.87
CA SER A 64 -30.90 2.12 -2.41
C SER A 64 -31.86 1.11 -1.80
N SER A 65 -32.06 1.18 -0.51
CA SER A 65 -33.02 0.33 0.23
C SER A 65 -34.46 0.59 -0.23
N SER A 66 -34.82 1.85 -0.41
CA SER A 66 -36.15 2.26 -0.90
C SER A 66 -36.42 1.75 -2.32
N LEU A 67 -35.37 1.70 -3.15
CA LEU A 67 -35.42 1.16 -4.52
C LEU A 67 -35.30 -0.38 -4.55
N LYS A 68 -35.29 -1.04 -3.39
CA LYS A 68 -35.12 -2.50 -3.24
C LYS A 68 -33.91 -3.06 -4.03
N GLN A 69 -32.82 -2.26 -4.14
CA GLN A 69 -31.60 -2.71 -4.79
C GLN A 69 -30.76 -3.52 -3.81
N PRO A 70 -30.14 -4.64 -4.28
CA PRO A 70 -29.27 -5.42 -3.41
C PRO A 70 -27.99 -4.65 -3.09
N PHE A 71 -27.49 -4.81 -1.86
CA PHE A 71 -26.32 -4.11 -1.31
C PHE A 71 -25.09 -4.13 -2.24
N TYR A 72 -24.78 -5.29 -2.86
CA TYR A 72 -23.61 -5.40 -3.74
C TYR A 72 -23.70 -4.48 -4.98
N LYS A 73 -24.89 -4.20 -5.51
CA LYS A 73 -25.04 -3.26 -6.64
C LYS A 73 -24.74 -1.83 -6.21
N THR A 74 -25.23 -1.41 -5.05
CA THR A 74 -24.97 -0.10 -4.49
C THR A 74 -23.49 0.05 -4.17
N PHE A 75 -22.89 -0.96 -3.56
CA PHE A 75 -21.48 -0.98 -3.24
C PHE A 75 -20.60 -0.76 -4.48
N PHE A 76 -20.75 -1.58 -5.51
CA PHE A 76 -19.90 -1.47 -6.71
C PHE A 76 -20.25 -0.28 -7.61
N ARG A 77 -21.48 0.19 -7.64
CA ARG A 77 -21.90 1.29 -8.54
C ARG A 77 -21.84 2.67 -7.90
N VAL A 78 -21.89 2.77 -6.58
CA VAL A 78 -21.93 4.05 -5.85
C VAL A 78 -20.73 4.16 -4.91
N THR A 79 -20.62 3.27 -3.94
CA THR A 79 -19.60 3.36 -2.88
C THR A 79 -18.18 3.27 -3.44
N VAL A 80 -17.88 2.27 -4.28
CA VAL A 80 -16.53 2.09 -4.86
C VAL A 80 -16.13 3.27 -5.75
N PRO A 81 -16.95 3.77 -6.70
CA PRO A 81 -16.57 4.93 -7.50
C PRO A 81 -16.36 6.21 -6.69
N ILE A 82 -17.15 6.43 -5.64
CA ILE A 82 -16.97 7.59 -4.75
C ILE A 82 -15.67 7.47 -3.95
N SER A 83 -15.31 6.25 -3.51
CA SER A 83 -14.09 5.95 -2.74
C SER A 83 -12.83 5.78 -3.61
N LEU A 84 -12.91 5.84 -4.94
CA LEU A 84 -11.76 5.66 -5.83
C LEU A 84 -10.54 6.53 -5.47
N PRO A 85 -10.68 7.82 -5.11
CA PRO A 85 -9.55 8.62 -4.69
C PRO A 85 -8.81 8.04 -3.49
N ALA A 86 -9.54 7.54 -2.49
CA ALA A 86 -8.95 6.91 -1.30
C ALA A 86 -8.27 5.58 -1.64
N ILE A 87 -8.85 4.78 -2.55
CA ILE A 87 -8.24 3.53 -3.02
C ILE A 87 -6.88 3.82 -3.69
N PHE A 88 -6.82 4.82 -4.56
CA PHE A 88 -5.56 5.24 -5.17
C PHE A 88 -4.56 5.79 -4.15
N GLU A 89 -5.01 6.53 -3.14
CA GLU A 89 -4.16 7.06 -2.08
C GLU A 89 -3.55 5.93 -1.24
N ILE A 90 -4.33 4.91 -0.90
CA ILE A 90 -3.85 3.69 -0.24
C ILE A 90 -2.81 2.97 -1.11
N GLY A 91 -3.06 2.85 -2.41
CA GLY A 91 -2.12 2.23 -3.35
C GLY A 91 -0.77 2.94 -3.39
N ILE A 92 -0.76 4.27 -3.50
CA ILE A 92 0.46 5.10 -3.44
C ILE A 92 1.15 4.99 -2.10
N TYR A 93 0.40 4.99 -1.02
CA TYR A 93 0.94 4.84 0.33
C TYR A 93 1.71 3.51 0.46
N PHE A 94 1.11 2.40 0.03
CA PHE A 94 1.80 1.11 0.02
C PHE A 94 3.03 1.11 -0.89
N PHE A 95 2.93 1.69 -2.08
CA PHE A 95 4.05 1.73 -3.02
C PHE A 95 5.26 2.47 -2.44
N VAL A 96 5.05 3.70 -1.95
CA VAL A 96 6.12 4.53 -1.39
C VAL A 96 6.76 3.84 -0.18
N ASN A 97 5.93 3.30 0.73
CA ASN A 97 6.44 2.62 1.92
C ASN A 97 7.14 1.29 1.58
N ALA A 98 6.66 0.53 0.59
CA ALA A 98 7.33 -0.69 0.15
C ALA A 98 8.73 -0.42 -0.44
N MET A 99 8.89 0.71 -1.17
CA MET A 99 10.19 1.11 -1.72
C MET A 99 11.20 1.59 -0.68
N THR A 100 10.74 2.09 0.47
CA THR A 100 11.60 2.72 1.48
C THR A 100 11.74 1.91 2.76
N THR A 101 10.86 0.91 2.99
CA THR A 101 10.92 0.12 4.23
C THR A 101 12.12 -0.82 4.24
N VAL A 102 12.81 -0.87 5.37
CA VAL A 102 13.89 -1.80 5.66
C VAL A 102 13.51 -2.65 6.88
N SER A 103 13.02 -2.02 7.92
CA SER A 103 12.87 -2.62 9.25
C SER A 103 12.04 -3.92 9.28
N ALA A 104 10.97 -4.01 8.49
CA ALA A 104 10.11 -5.18 8.48
C ALA A 104 10.63 -6.31 7.58
N VAL A 105 11.45 -5.98 6.57
CA VAL A 105 11.85 -6.91 5.51
C VAL A 105 13.32 -7.32 5.55
N VAL A 106 14.14 -6.62 6.36
CA VAL A 106 15.59 -6.86 6.45
C VAL A 106 15.97 -8.29 6.85
N PHE A 107 15.10 -9.00 7.51
CA PHE A 107 15.33 -10.40 7.88
C PHE A 107 14.66 -11.41 6.94
N LEU A 108 13.81 -10.95 6.02
CA LEU A 108 12.99 -11.79 5.16
C LEU A 108 13.50 -11.86 3.71
N TYR A 109 14.42 -10.95 3.32
CA TYR A 109 14.97 -10.94 1.98
C TYR A 109 15.91 -12.14 1.76
N SER A 110 16.05 -12.55 0.52
CA SER A 110 16.97 -13.59 0.09
C SER A 110 17.83 -13.09 -1.07
N SER A 111 18.87 -13.81 -1.43
CA SER A 111 19.74 -13.47 -2.58
C SER A 111 18.97 -13.30 -3.91
N LYS A 112 17.80 -13.95 -4.02
CA LYS A 112 16.92 -13.85 -5.20
C LYS A 112 15.90 -12.72 -5.11
N THR A 113 15.67 -12.15 -3.91
CA THR A 113 14.63 -11.14 -3.65
C THR A 113 15.24 -9.91 -2.98
N ASN A 114 16.28 -9.33 -3.61
CA ASN A 114 16.91 -8.12 -3.12
C ASN A 114 15.98 -6.92 -3.31
N LEU A 115 15.70 -6.22 -2.20
CA LEU A 115 14.96 -4.96 -2.19
C LEU A 115 15.94 -3.79 -2.30
N ALA A 116 15.55 -2.75 -3.04
CA ALA A 116 16.39 -1.57 -3.24
C ALA A 116 16.78 -0.90 -1.92
N SER A 117 15.86 -0.79 -0.96
CA SER A 117 16.12 -0.21 0.37
C SER A 117 17.13 -1.03 1.19
N VAL A 118 17.06 -2.35 1.10
CA VAL A 118 18.02 -3.25 1.77
C VAL A 118 19.37 -3.21 1.08
N ALA A 119 19.41 -3.09 -0.25
CA ALA A 119 20.65 -2.96 -1.00
C ALA A 119 21.40 -1.67 -0.64
N VAL A 120 20.70 -0.54 -0.44
CA VAL A 120 21.31 0.70 0.06
C VAL A 120 21.99 0.47 1.42
N LEU A 121 21.30 -0.19 2.35
CA LEU A 121 21.85 -0.51 3.65
C LEU A 121 23.12 -1.39 3.56
N ASN A 122 23.05 -2.46 2.76
CA ASN A 122 24.19 -3.36 2.58
C ASN A 122 25.41 -2.67 1.95
N MET A 123 25.19 -1.73 1.01
CA MET A 123 26.26 -0.93 0.41
C MET A 123 26.88 0.05 1.41
N ASP A 124 26.05 0.68 2.25
CA ASP A 124 26.51 1.58 3.31
C ASP A 124 27.34 0.83 4.33
N ASP A 125 26.88 -0.32 4.80
CA ASP A 125 27.59 -1.20 5.74
C ASP A 125 28.92 -1.73 5.16
N ALA A 126 29.00 -1.92 3.83
CA ALA A 126 30.24 -2.29 3.13
C ALA A 126 31.22 -1.13 2.96
N GLY A 127 30.83 0.10 3.26
CA GLY A 127 31.62 1.32 3.05
C GLY A 127 31.51 1.93 1.65
N ASP A 128 30.67 1.38 0.79
CA ASP A 128 30.43 1.86 -0.57
C ASP A 128 29.41 3.02 -0.58
N ILE A 129 29.82 4.15 0.02
CA ILE A 129 28.93 5.31 0.23
C ILE A 129 28.40 5.89 -1.09
N ALA A 130 29.24 5.99 -2.13
CA ALA A 130 28.83 6.60 -3.39
C ALA A 130 27.76 5.78 -4.14
N PRO A 131 27.87 4.45 -4.30
CA PRO A 131 26.78 3.61 -4.84
C PRO A 131 25.53 3.61 -3.97
N ALA A 132 25.65 3.59 -2.63
CA ALA A 132 24.52 3.67 -1.71
C ALA A 132 23.75 4.97 -1.89
N ALA A 133 24.45 6.11 -1.97
CA ALA A 133 23.83 7.41 -2.22
C ALA A 133 23.15 7.47 -3.60
N ALA A 134 23.79 6.94 -4.63
CA ALA A 134 23.21 6.90 -5.99
C ALA A 134 21.93 6.08 -6.02
N MET A 135 21.90 4.91 -5.38
CA MET A 135 20.68 4.08 -5.28
C MET A 135 19.59 4.74 -4.46
N GLY A 136 19.94 5.42 -3.35
CA GLY A 136 19.01 6.23 -2.57
C GLY A 136 18.34 7.33 -3.40
N MET A 137 19.13 8.03 -4.23
CA MET A 137 18.59 9.02 -5.18
C MET A 137 17.68 8.40 -6.24
N MET A 138 17.98 7.20 -6.74
CA MET A 138 17.09 6.48 -7.67
C MET A 138 15.75 6.13 -7.00
N ILE A 139 15.75 5.67 -5.76
CA ILE A 139 14.51 5.42 -4.99
C ILE A 139 13.72 6.73 -4.85
N PHE A 140 14.39 7.84 -4.51
CA PHE A 140 13.74 9.15 -4.38
C PHE A 140 13.10 9.59 -5.70
N TYR A 141 13.82 9.56 -6.82
CA TYR A 141 13.30 9.96 -8.13
C TYR A 141 12.14 9.06 -8.58
N THR A 142 12.24 7.76 -8.33
CA THR A 142 11.15 6.81 -8.66
C THR A 142 9.89 7.15 -7.87
N ASN A 143 10.00 7.36 -6.57
CA ASN A 143 8.87 7.74 -5.72
C ASN A 143 8.28 9.10 -6.12
N ALA A 144 9.12 10.09 -6.42
CA ALA A 144 8.69 11.39 -6.89
C ALA A 144 7.95 11.30 -8.24
N ALA A 145 8.48 10.56 -9.19
CA ALA A 145 7.85 10.34 -10.50
C ALA A 145 6.47 9.67 -10.36
N VAL A 146 6.38 8.59 -9.58
CA VAL A 146 5.11 7.90 -9.32
C VAL A 146 4.11 8.83 -8.62
N ARG A 147 4.57 9.66 -7.66
CA ARG A 147 3.70 10.64 -6.99
C ARG A 147 3.18 11.71 -7.95
N ILE A 148 4.02 12.21 -8.85
CA ILE A 148 3.60 13.18 -9.87
C ILE A 148 2.56 12.56 -10.81
N VAL A 149 2.82 11.36 -11.32
CA VAL A 149 1.87 10.62 -12.18
C VAL A 149 0.54 10.41 -11.45
N TYR A 150 0.58 10.01 -10.19
CA TYR A 150 -0.61 9.86 -9.35
C TYR A 150 -1.42 11.15 -9.28
N VAL A 151 -0.79 12.28 -8.97
CA VAL A 151 -1.49 13.59 -8.87
C VAL A 151 -2.16 13.96 -10.19
N ILE A 152 -1.47 13.73 -11.32
CA ILE A 152 -2.02 14.01 -12.66
C ILE A 152 -3.22 13.11 -12.96
N VAL A 153 -3.09 11.82 -12.70
CA VAL A 153 -4.14 10.82 -12.95
C VAL A 153 -5.36 11.10 -12.07
N THR A 154 -5.13 11.33 -10.78
CA THR A 154 -6.22 11.59 -9.82
C THR A 154 -6.96 12.88 -10.16
N LYS A 155 -6.25 13.95 -10.51
CA LYS A 155 -6.90 15.20 -10.97
C LYS A 155 -7.76 14.97 -12.21
N LYS A 156 -7.26 14.24 -13.22
CA LYS A 156 -8.02 13.93 -14.44
C LYS A 156 -9.25 13.06 -14.14
N ILE A 157 -9.11 12.08 -13.27
CA ILE A 157 -10.20 11.19 -12.86
C ILE A 157 -11.26 11.99 -12.09
N LEU A 158 -10.85 12.77 -11.08
CA LEU A 158 -11.77 13.59 -10.28
C LEU A 158 -12.56 14.58 -11.13
N VAL A 159 -11.90 15.29 -12.06
CA VAL A 159 -12.57 16.19 -12.99
C VAL A 159 -13.59 15.46 -13.86
N ARG A 160 -13.31 14.22 -14.25
CA ARG A 160 -14.22 13.44 -15.11
C ARG A 160 -15.44 12.90 -14.33
N PHE A 161 -15.23 12.49 -13.08
CA PHE A 161 -16.31 11.96 -12.24
C PHE A 161 -17.10 13.03 -11.49
N GLN A 162 -16.53 14.21 -11.25
CA GLN A 162 -17.22 15.31 -10.57
C GLN A 162 -17.87 16.34 -11.51
N LYS A 163 -17.84 16.15 -12.81
CA LYS A 163 -18.52 17.03 -13.79
C LYS A 163 -20.02 17.23 -13.53
N TRP A 164 -20.67 16.28 -12.86
CA TRP A 164 -22.07 16.40 -12.45
C TRP A 164 -22.26 17.36 -11.25
N ARG A 165 -21.24 17.48 -10.38
CA ARG A 165 -21.29 18.32 -9.18
C ARG A 165 -21.11 19.81 -9.50
N THR A 166 -20.43 20.15 -10.57
CA THR A 166 -20.17 21.54 -11.01
C THR A 166 -21.28 22.09 -11.93
N LYS A 167 -22.27 21.30 -12.31
CA LYS A 167 -23.41 21.74 -13.16
C LYS A 167 -24.64 22.21 -12.36
N THR A 168 -24.56 22.23 -11.03
CA THR A 168 -25.70 22.54 -10.14
C THR A 168 -25.47 23.85 -9.34
N ILE A 169 -24.62 24.78 -9.84
CA ILE A 169 -24.52 26.15 -9.34
C ILE A 169 -24.72 27.12 -10.49
#